data_7e908e6966c14d361774d026d6e7d853
#
_entry.id   7e908e6966c14d361774d026d6e7d853
#
_cell.length_a   1.000
_cell.length_b   1.000
_cell.length_c   1.000
_cell.angle_alpha   90.00
_cell.angle_beta   90.00
_cell.angle_gamma   90.00
#
_symmetry.space_group_name_H-M   'P 1'
#
loop_
_entity.id
_entity.type
_entity.pdbx_description
1 polymer ?
#
loop_
_entity_poly.entity_id
_entity_poly.type
_entity_poly.pdbx_seq_one_letter_code
_entity_poly.pdbx_strand_id
1 'polypeptide(L)'
;MGKVLALLSGKGGSGKTTLALSIASMLSNCCLKVLLVDCDLSTNGATYFYEGKLSEKSNALGSFYKIFINNEDKTDQLIKIGEHMDFMPSIVKITKTNAESYRYDEQDLNRIKKIDEKLREKYDAIIYDCQAGYTDVLKLILPFVDVNLVVMEADAISSASIRSFYLKTGDLLNGKKIYQIFNKATDKEYEIYSKISGGTVFTNIETVMFDWKIRKSFSIAQIPDMERTSARYGEQVYNICKVLFSEEKIQEKIKKYDIIIKLNKIKEEEKILRKKISIQNSERRRTKNKMIKMMYTLIVPMCISLILVLFMEMVNGTLFYEKTDLIIVSLMLFFITFMAMMLSIIFLNEITKEQRTRIREMNLDNKKLDEILSEKSLLETKFKQIEELNGKLE
;
A
#
# COMPACT_ATOMS: atom_id res chain seq x y z
N MET A 1 1.47 31.75 -4.33
CA MET A 1 2.54 31.44 -3.36
C MET A 1 2.45 29.99 -2.94
N GLY A 2 3.58 29.33 -2.79
CA GLY A 2 3.66 27.93 -2.38
C GLY A 2 3.06 27.69 -1.00
N LYS A 3 2.50 26.50 -0.79
CA LYS A 3 1.87 26.09 0.47
C LYS A 3 2.82 25.32 1.36
N VAL A 4 2.84 25.64 2.65
CA VAL A 4 3.74 25.03 3.65
C VAL A 4 2.97 24.08 4.54
N LEU A 5 3.40 22.81 4.56
CA LEU A 5 2.90 21.73 5.39
C LEU A 5 3.97 21.31 6.41
N ALA A 6 3.63 21.22 7.69
CA ALA A 6 4.47 20.59 8.70
C ALA A 6 3.88 19.25 9.15
N LEU A 7 4.72 18.21 9.18
CA LEU A 7 4.38 16.93 9.79
C LEU A 7 4.88 16.91 11.23
N LEU A 8 3.97 16.71 12.17
CA LEU A 8 4.17 16.79 13.60
C LEU A 8 3.85 15.45 14.27
N SER A 9 4.49 15.14 15.40
CA SER A 9 4.08 14.02 16.27
C SER A 9 4.55 14.21 17.69
N GLY A 10 3.83 13.61 18.63
CA GLY A 10 4.22 13.63 20.05
C GLY A 10 5.37 12.67 20.40
N LYS A 11 5.55 11.58 19.61
CA LYS A 11 6.61 10.58 19.84
C LYS A 11 7.37 10.21 18.57
N GLY A 12 8.60 9.71 18.71
CA GLY A 12 9.36 9.11 17.62
C GLY A 12 8.72 7.83 17.10
N GLY A 13 9.05 7.45 15.87
CA GLY A 13 8.60 6.19 15.26
C GLY A 13 7.19 6.21 14.67
N SER A 14 6.40 7.27 14.81
CA SER A 14 5.03 7.37 14.25
C SER A 14 4.96 7.29 12.71
N GLY A 15 6.08 7.40 11.99
CA GLY A 15 6.15 7.33 10.53
C GLY A 15 6.05 8.68 9.82
N LYS A 16 6.33 9.81 10.50
CA LYS A 16 6.36 11.16 9.89
C LYS A 16 7.22 11.23 8.64
N THR A 17 8.50 10.85 8.77
CA THR A 17 9.46 10.87 7.66
C THR A 17 8.99 10.04 6.48
N THR A 18 8.46 8.84 6.72
CA THR A 18 7.89 7.98 5.66
C THR A 18 6.76 8.69 4.94
N LEU A 19 5.86 9.31 5.69
CA LEU A 19 4.72 10.00 5.13
C LEU A 19 5.12 11.30 4.43
N ALA A 20 6.08 12.07 4.98
CA ALA A 20 6.60 13.27 4.35
C ALA A 20 7.20 12.97 2.97
N LEU A 21 8.02 11.91 2.87
CA LEU A 21 8.56 11.42 1.62
C LEU A 21 7.47 10.95 0.65
N SER A 22 6.44 10.26 1.15
CA SER A 22 5.34 9.78 0.32
C SER A 22 4.48 10.92 -0.23
N ILE A 23 4.16 11.93 0.60
CA ILE A 23 3.43 13.13 0.18
C ILE A 23 4.25 13.93 -0.84
N ALA A 24 5.56 14.14 -0.56
CA ALA A 24 6.44 14.85 -1.48
C ALA A 24 6.54 14.15 -2.83
N SER A 25 6.72 12.83 -2.84
CA SER A 25 6.73 12.01 -4.05
C SER A 25 5.41 12.09 -4.82
N MET A 26 4.27 12.00 -4.13
CA MET A 26 2.95 12.11 -4.74
C MET A 26 2.75 13.45 -5.43
N LEU A 27 3.05 14.55 -4.76
CA LEU A 27 2.90 15.90 -5.31
C LEU A 27 3.86 16.16 -6.47
N SER A 28 5.11 15.66 -6.37
CA SER A 28 6.09 15.72 -7.45
C SER A 28 5.63 14.95 -8.70
N ASN A 29 5.02 13.77 -8.53
CA ASN A 29 4.42 13.01 -9.63
C ASN A 29 3.21 13.72 -10.27
N CYS A 30 2.59 14.65 -9.55
CA CYS A 30 1.56 15.56 -10.10
C CYS A 30 2.18 16.80 -10.79
N CYS A 31 3.47 16.80 -11.13
CA CYS A 31 4.19 17.93 -11.75
C CYS A 31 4.13 19.23 -10.92
N LEU A 32 4.06 19.10 -9.58
CA LEU A 32 4.20 20.22 -8.65
C LEU A 32 5.67 20.38 -8.26
N LYS A 33 6.18 21.61 -8.22
CA LYS A 33 7.52 21.91 -7.68
C LYS A 33 7.48 21.75 -6.15
N VAL A 34 8.13 20.73 -5.64
CA VAL A 34 8.09 20.34 -4.22
C VAL A 34 9.45 20.54 -3.56
N LEU A 35 9.46 21.14 -2.39
CA LEU A 35 10.61 21.16 -1.49
C LEU A 35 10.32 20.29 -0.27
N LEU A 36 11.09 19.24 -0.06
CA LEU A 36 11.12 18.49 1.20
C LEU A 36 12.25 19.00 2.07
N VAL A 37 11.95 19.37 3.31
CA VAL A 37 12.90 19.91 4.29
C VAL A 37 12.96 18.97 5.49
N ASP A 38 14.14 18.47 5.81
CA ASP A 38 14.40 17.75 7.06
C ASP A 38 14.73 18.76 8.18
N CYS A 39 13.77 18.94 9.09
CA CYS A 39 13.91 19.81 10.26
C CYS A 39 14.34 19.05 11.52
N ASP A 40 14.59 17.74 11.44
CA ASP A 40 15.02 16.93 12.57
C ASP A 40 16.54 16.98 12.71
N LEU A 41 17.02 17.93 13.51
CA LEU A 41 18.45 18.12 13.78
C LEU A 41 19.06 17.03 14.68
N SER A 42 18.23 16.19 15.32
CA SER A 42 18.72 15.16 16.24
C SER A 42 18.87 13.80 15.58
N THR A 43 17.86 13.33 14.85
CA THR A 43 17.89 12.02 14.22
C THR A 43 18.18 12.04 12.73
N ASN A 44 17.97 13.20 12.06
CA ASN A 44 18.30 13.43 10.64
C ASN A 44 17.73 12.35 9.71
N GLY A 45 16.47 11.91 9.94
CA GLY A 45 15.90 10.72 9.31
C GLY A 45 15.83 10.80 7.80
N ALA A 46 15.26 11.88 7.25
CA ALA A 46 15.21 12.10 5.80
C ALA A 46 16.58 12.38 5.20
N THR A 47 17.48 13.01 5.95
CA THR A 47 18.86 13.28 5.54
C THR A 47 19.64 11.99 5.33
N TYR A 48 19.56 11.05 6.27
CA TYR A 48 20.20 9.73 6.11
C TYR A 48 19.59 8.91 4.99
N PHE A 49 18.30 9.06 4.75
CA PHE A 49 17.65 8.39 3.62
C PHE A 49 18.26 8.78 2.27
N TYR A 50 18.74 10.03 2.15
CA TYR A 50 19.38 10.53 0.93
C TYR A 50 20.93 10.63 1.03
N GLU A 51 21.55 9.99 2.02
CA GLU A 51 22.99 10.06 2.26
C GLU A 51 23.83 9.77 1.02
N GLY A 52 23.44 8.78 0.21
CA GLY A 52 24.11 8.45 -1.05
C GLY A 52 24.16 9.60 -2.08
N LYS A 53 23.22 10.56 -1.99
CA LYS A 53 23.21 11.76 -2.83
C LYS A 53 23.97 12.94 -2.25
N LEU A 54 24.33 12.86 -0.94
CA LEU A 54 25.03 13.93 -0.22
C LEU A 54 26.54 13.86 -0.38
N SER A 55 27.12 12.68 -0.62
CA SER A 55 28.55 12.41 -0.44
C SER A 55 29.50 13.18 -1.36
N GLU A 56 29.06 13.61 -2.56
CA GLU A 56 29.96 14.19 -3.57
C GLU A 56 30.10 15.73 -3.50
N LYS A 57 29.16 16.46 -2.87
CA LYS A 57 29.13 17.94 -2.88
C LYS A 57 28.84 18.58 -1.53
N SER A 58 29.18 17.94 -0.46
CA SER A 58 28.69 18.26 0.90
C SER A 58 28.93 19.71 1.37
N ASN A 59 30.07 20.34 1.03
CA ASN A 59 30.40 21.68 1.53
C ASN A 59 29.65 22.82 0.82
N ALA A 60 29.27 22.62 -0.44
CA ALA A 60 28.57 23.63 -1.26
C ALA A 60 27.06 23.64 -0.99
N LEU A 61 26.47 22.52 -0.53
CA LEU A 61 25.03 22.36 -0.40
C LEU A 61 24.44 23.19 0.74
N GLY A 62 23.26 23.72 0.48
CA GLY A 62 22.37 24.30 1.48
C GLY A 62 21.77 23.21 2.37
N SER A 63 21.59 23.51 3.65
CA SER A 63 20.88 22.65 4.60
C SER A 63 20.02 23.49 5.52
N PHE A 64 19.05 22.85 6.19
CA PHE A 64 18.20 23.55 7.16
C PHE A 64 19.06 24.29 8.20
N TYR A 65 20.06 23.64 8.77
CA TYR A 65 20.98 24.25 9.75
C TYR A 65 21.68 25.48 9.18
N LYS A 66 22.28 25.39 7.97
CA LYS A 66 22.98 26.52 7.35
C LYS A 66 22.06 27.68 7.05
N ILE A 67 20.89 27.41 6.45
CA ILE A 67 19.97 28.42 5.97
C ILE A 67 19.14 29.03 7.10
N PHE A 68 18.51 28.18 7.93
CA PHE A 68 17.57 28.64 8.96
C PHE A 68 18.25 29.01 10.28
N ILE A 69 19.38 28.37 10.61
CA ILE A 69 20.08 28.62 11.88
C ILE A 69 21.28 29.57 11.69
N ASN A 70 22.17 29.24 10.73
CA ASN A 70 23.39 30.04 10.53
C ASN A 70 23.20 31.23 9.56
N ASN A 71 22.02 31.42 8.98
CA ASN A 71 21.73 32.51 8.05
C ASN A 71 22.61 32.54 6.79
N GLU A 72 22.97 31.38 6.26
CA GLU A 72 23.70 31.30 4.99
C GLU A 72 22.73 31.39 3.82
N ASP A 73 22.97 32.27 2.82
CA ASP A 73 22.12 32.32 1.61
C ASP A 73 22.50 31.19 0.66
N LYS A 74 21.93 30.00 0.90
CA LYS A 74 22.14 28.78 0.12
C LYS A 74 20.83 28.13 -0.38
N THR A 75 19.77 28.93 -0.45
CA THR A 75 18.45 28.44 -0.91
C THR A 75 18.45 27.96 -2.35
N ASP A 76 19.42 28.31 -3.16
CA ASP A 76 19.58 27.87 -4.54
C ASP A 76 20.53 26.66 -4.71
N GLN A 77 21.14 26.21 -3.61
CA GLN A 77 22.11 25.10 -3.57
C GLN A 77 21.51 23.87 -2.88
N LEU A 78 20.28 23.50 -3.25
CA LEU A 78 19.58 22.34 -2.71
C LEU A 78 19.81 21.08 -3.56
N ILE A 79 19.49 19.93 -2.97
CA ILE A 79 19.68 18.63 -3.63
C ILE A 79 18.51 18.35 -4.55
N LYS A 80 18.75 18.14 -5.84
CA LYS A 80 17.73 17.67 -6.76
C LYS A 80 17.50 16.16 -6.58
N ILE A 81 16.30 15.78 -6.20
CA ILE A 81 15.88 14.39 -6.00
C ILE A 81 15.22 13.84 -7.26
N GLY A 82 14.43 14.66 -7.93
CA GLY A 82 13.71 14.35 -9.16
C GLY A 82 13.53 15.60 -10.00
N GLU A 83 12.75 15.51 -11.05
CA GLU A 83 12.49 16.62 -11.97
C GLU A 83 11.74 17.77 -11.26
N HIS A 84 10.79 17.44 -10.41
CA HIS A 84 9.93 18.39 -9.70
C HIS A 84 10.15 18.37 -8.17
N MET A 85 11.25 17.77 -7.68
CA MET A 85 11.48 17.62 -6.24
C MET A 85 12.90 17.98 -5.86
N ASP A 86 13.03 18.99 -5.00
CA ASP A 86 14.26 19.35 -4.31
C ASP A 86 14.21 18.92 -2.85
N PHE A 87 15.37 18.68 -2.25
CA PHE A 87 15.54 18.29 -0.86
C PHE A 87 16.51 19.21 -0.14
N MET A 88 16.10 19.68 1.04
CA MET A 88 16.93 20.40 1.98
C MET A 88 17.25 19.49 3.16
N PRO A 89 18.49 18.96 3.28
CA PRO A 89 18.88 18.13 4.41
C PRO A 89 18.90 18.93 5.71
N SER A 90 18.77 18.27 6.84
CA SER A 90 18.87 18.91 8.16
C SER A 90 20.28 19.50 8.37
N ILE A 91 21.30 18.69 8.15
CA ILE A 91 22.73 19.07 8.19
C ILE A 91 23.46 18.35 7.06
N VAL A 92 24.54 18.96 6.56
CA VAL A 92 25.35 18.36 5.46
C VAL A 92 26.53 17.56 6.02
N LYS A 93 27.04 17.92 7.18
CA LYS A 93 28.16 17.24 7.86
C LYS A 93 27.95 17.26 9.35
N ILE A 94 27.90 16.08 9.95
CA ILE A 94 27.79 15.93 11.41
C ILE A 94 29.12 16.34 12.02
N THR A 95 29.13 17.50 12.66
CA THR A 95 30.22 17.89 13.58
C THR A 95 29.67 17.84 15.00
N LYS A 96 30.45 17.31 15.93
CA LYS A 96 30.05 17.07 17.34
C LYS A 96 29.47 18.26 18.11
N THR A 97 29.45 19.45 17.53
CA THR A 97 29.19 20.70 18.26
C THR A 97 27.90 21.43 17.87
N ASN A 98 27.14 21.03 16.82
CA ASN A 98 26.28 22.04 16.23
C ASN A 98 24.76 21.78 16.22
N ALA A 99 24.28 20.55 16.32
CA ALA A 99 22.86 20.26 16.11
C ALA A 99 22.00 20.32 17.39
N GLU A 100 22.56 20.04 18.54
CA GLU A 100 21.80 19.93 19.80
C GLU A 100 21.63 21.26 20.58
N SER A 101 22.27 22.34 20.14
CA SER A 101 22.37 23.59 20.92
C SER A 101 21.59 24.78 20.38
N TYR A 102 20.78 24.61 19.31
CA TYR A 102 19.95 25.73 18.86
C TYR A 102 18.91 26.09 19.93
N ARG A 103 18.90 27.34 20.31
CA ARG A 103 17.87 27.96 21.16
C ARG A 103 17.14 29.00 20.36
N TYR A 104 15.82 28.95 20.44
CA TYR A 104 14.95 29.90 19.78
C TYR A 104 15.21 31.34 20.24
N ASP A 105 15.36 32.24 19.25
CA ASP A 105 15.38 33.69 19.47
C ASP A 105 14.27 34.32 18.61
N GLU A 106 13.46 35.17 19.22
CA GLU A 106 12.36 35.86 18.54
C GLU A 106 12.87 36.79 17.43
N GLN A 107 14.08 37.32 17.54
CA GLN A 107 14.71 38.15 16.50
C GLN A 107 14.92 37.37 15.18
N ASP A 108 15.02 36.05 15.23
CA ASP A 108 15.14 35.20 14.04
C ASP A 108 13.90 35.20 13.16
N LEU A 109 12.71 35.51 13.69
CA LEU A 109 11.44 35.41 12.95
C LEU A 109 11.41 36.31 11.71
N ASN A 110 11.94 37.53 11.76
CA ASN A 110 11.98 38.42 10.60
C ASN A 110 12.90 37.88 9.49
N ARG A 111 13.97 37.23 9.86
CA ARG A 111 14.90 36.58 8.94
C ARG A 111 14.26 35.37 8.31
N ILE A 112 13.62 34.52 9.10
CA ILE A 112 12.95 33.30 8.62
C ILE A 112 11.80 33.65 7.67
N LYS A 113 11.06 34.74 7.94
CA LYS A 113 10.01 35.26 7.05
C LYS A 113 10.55 35.51 5.64
N LYS A 114 11.70 36.16 5.51
CA LYS A 114 12.33 36.40 4.19
C LYS A 114 12.74 35.11 3.47
N ILE A 115 13.25 34.13 4.23
CA ILE A 115 13.58 32.82 3.70
C ILE A 115 12.32 32.09 3.22
N ASP A 116 11.24 32.09 4.03
CA ASP A 116 9.97 31.48 3.71
C ASP A 116 9.37 32.11 2.44
N GLU A 117 9.34 33.44 2.34
CA GLU A 117 8.87 34.15 1.15
C GLU A 117 9.66 33.72 -0.10
N LYS A 118 11.00 33.70 -0.06
CA LYS A 118 11.85 33.25 -1.17
C LYS A 118 11.56 31.82 -1.58
N LEU A 119 11.37 30.90 -0.63
CA LEU A 119 11.05 29.49 -0.90
C LEU A 119 9.64 29.32 -1.48
N ARG A 120 8.64 30.07 -0.99
CA ARG A 120 7.26 30.07 -1.52
C ARG A 120 7.12 30.59 -2.94
N GLU A 121 8.02 31.44 -3.38
CA GLU A 121 8.06 31.90 -4.78
C GLU A 121 8.55 30.80 -5.71
N LYS A 122 9.46 29.93 -5.23
CA LYS A 122 10.13 28.90 -6.03
C LYS A 122 9.35 27.57 -6.09
N TYR A 123 8.63 27.22 -5.01
CA TYR A 123 7.97 25.92 -4.86
C TYR A 123 6.45 26.06 -4.75
N ASP A 124 5.71 25.11 -5.34
CA ASP A 124 4.25 25.01 -5.19
C ASP A 124 3.89 24.41 -3.81
N ALA A 125 4.71 23.50 -3.28
CA ALA A 125 4.54 22.89 -1.97
C ALA A 125 5.88 22.75 -1.22
N ILE A 126 5.88 23.10 0.06
CA ILE A 126 7.03 22.97 0.98
C ILE A 126 6.59 22.05 2.12
N ILE A 127 7.33 20.98 2.38
CA ILE A 127 6.99 19.95 3.36
C ILE A 127 8.10 19.91 4.41
N TYR A 128 7.76 20.25 5.65
CA TYR A 128 8.66 20.15 6.79
C TYR A 128 8.48 18.79 7.49
N ASP A 129 9.51 17.94 7.45
CA ASP A 129 9.62 16.73 8.29
C ASP A 129 10.21 17.13 9.65
N CYS A 130 9.35 17.31 10.64
CA CYS A 130 9.72 17.85 11.93
C CYS A 130 10.20 16.77 12.90
N GLN A 131 11.08 17.15 13.83
CA GLN A 131 11.43 16.29 14.96
C GLN A 131 10.21 15.95 15.81
N ALA A 132 10.21 14.76 16.42
CA ALA A 132 9.17 14.36 17.35
C ALA A 132 9.23 15.18 18.66
N GLY A 133 8.05 15.52 19.18
CA GLY A 133 7.91 16.30 20.40
C GLY A 133 8.11 17.80 20.18
N TYR A 134 8.17 18.53 21.29
CA TYR A 134 8.31 19.98 21.30
C TYR A 134 9.79 20.40 21.29
N THR A 135 10.19 21.20 20.30
CA THR A 135 11.58 21.67 20.11
C THR A 135 11.61 23.16 19.79
N ASP A 136 12.75 23.79 20.00
CA ASP A 136 12.97 25.19 19.63
C ASP A 136 12.91 25.43 18.12
N VAL A 137 13.25 24.42 17.31
CA VAL A 137 13.07 24.44 15.86
C VAL A 137 11.59 24.60 15.49
N LEU A 138 10.66 23.98 16.21
CA LEU A 138 9.23 24.16 15.95
C LEU A 138 8.76 25.60 16.23
N LYS A 139 9.28 26.25 17.26
CA LYS A 139 8.99 27.67 17.51
C LYS A 139 9.44 28.55 16.35
N LEU A 140 10.54 28.20 15.70
CA LEU A 140 11.11 28.92 14.59
C LEU A 140 10.26 28.79 13.31
N ILE A 141 9.76 27.60 12.99
CA ILE A 141 9.10 27.32 11.70
C ILE A 141 7.57 27.40 11.75
N LEU A 142 6.93 26.99 12.86
CA LEU A 142 5.48 26.91 12.95
C LEU A 142 4.77 28.24 12.66
N PRO A 143 5.28 29.44 12.98
CA PRO A 143 4.67 30.71 12.58
C PRO A 143 4.39 30.83 11.08
N PHE A 144 5.22 30.18 10.24
CA PHE A 144 5.18 30.25 8.77
C PHE A 144 4.48 29.05 8.11
N VAL A 145 3.98 28.09 8.88
CA VAL A 145 3.28 26.89 8.37
C VAL A 145 1.80 27.21 8.14
N ASP A 146 1.29 26.83 6.97
CA ASP A 146 -0.14 27.02 6.61
C ASP A 146 -1.00 25.88 7.15
N VAL A 147 -0.48 24.64 7.11
CA VAL A 147 -1.19 23.44 7.49
C VAL A 147 -0.32 22.54 8.35
N ASN A 148 -0.87 22.07 9.45
CA ASN A 148 -0.20 21.14 10.35
C ASN A 148 -0.85 19.76 10.27
N LEU A 149 -0.05 18.72 10.01
CA LEU A 149 -0.46 17.32 9.99
C LEU A 149 0.14 16.58 11.17
N VAL A 150 -0.69 16.20 12.12
CA VAL A 150 -0.30 15.39 13.27
C VAL A 150 -0.36 13.92 12.89
N VAL A 151 0.79 13.25 12.96
CA VAL A 151 0.93 11.81 12.65
C VAL A 151 1.04 11.02 13.94
N MET A 152 0.11 10.11 14.19
CA MET A 152 0.09 9.27 15.38
C MET A 152 -0.25 7.82 15.03
N GLU A 153 0.17 6.89 15.87
CA GLU A 153 -0.28 5.50 15.83
C GLU A 153 -1.59 5.35 16.63
N ALA A 154 -2.37 4.33 16.31
CA ALA A 154 -3.65 4.05 16.96
C ALA A 154 -3.46 3.38 18.33
N ASP A 155 -2.72 4.02 19.26
CA ASP A 155 -2.44 3.51 20.60
C ASP A 155 -2.56 4.59 21.69
N ALA A 156 -2.72 4.17 22.93
CA ALA A 156 -2.91 5.05 24.09
C ALA A 156 -1.67 5.94 24.36
N ILE A 157 -0.47 5.44 24.09
CA ILE A 157 0.79 6.18 24.32
C ILE A 157 0.90 7.32 23.30
N SER A 158 0.57 7.05 22.04
CA SER A 158 0.52 8.08 20.99
C SER A 158 -0.50 9.16 21.34
N SER A 159 -1.70 8.79 21.80
CA SER A 159 -2.74 9.73 22.23
C SER A 159 -2.29 10.60 23.40
N ALA A 160 -1.64 10.02 24.41
CA ALA A 160 -1.11 10.77 25.54
C ALA A 160 0.04 11.71 25.12
N SER A 161 0.93 11.26 24.24
CA SER A 161 2.04 12.05 23.70
C SER A 161 1.54 13.27 22.93
N ILE A 162 0.51 13.11 22.10
CA ILE A 162 -0.08 14.21 21.33
C ILE A 162 -0.76 15.22 22.24
N ARG A 163 -1.45 14.77 23.28
CA ARG A 163 -2.04 15.68 24.27
C ARG A 163 -0.95 16.52 24.95
N SER A 164 0.15 15.88 25.40
CA SER A 164 1.29 16.58 25.99
C SER A 164 1.96 17.55 25.02
N PHE A 165 2.11 17.14 23.76
CA PHE A 165 2.63 17.98 22.68
C PHE A 165 1.77 19.22 22.48
N TYR A 166 0.44 19.04 22.36
CA TYR A 166 -0.48 20.15 22.14
C TYR A 166 -0.51 21.15 23.30
N LEU A 167 -0.43 20.66 24.55
CA LEU A 167 -0.34 21.54 25.72
C LEU A 167 0.89 22.49 25.68
N LYS A 168 1.97 22.06 25.00
CA LYS A 168 3.21 22.85 24.86
C LYS A 168 3.23 23.74 23.61
N THR A 169 2.48 23.36 22.56
CA THR A 169 2.52 24.01 21.25
C THR A 169 1.24 24.76 20.92
N GLY A 170 0.21 24.68 21.78
CA GLY A 170 -1.13 25.22 21.50
C GLY A 170 -1.14 26.69 21.07
N ASP A 171 -0.33 27.52 21.72
CA ASP A 171 -0.21 28.95 21.39
C ASP A 171 0.36 29.16 19.98
N LEU A 172 1.34 28.33 19.56
CA LEU A 172 1.96 28.40 18.23
C LEU A 172 1.02 27.86 17.12
N LEU A 173 0.08 27.02 17.50
CA LEU A 173 -0.87 26.38 16.60
C LEU A 173 -2.25 27.10 16.58
N ASN A 174 -2.42 28.07 17.46
CA ASN A 174 -3.69 28.80 17.57
C ASN A 174 -4.05 29.51 16.25
N GLY A 175 -5.29 29.36 15.82
CA GLY A 175 -5.80 29.92 14.56
C GLY A 175 -5.33 29.18 13.29
N LYS A 176 -4.54 28.10 13.42
CA LYS A 176 -4.06 27.32 12.28
C LYS A 176 -4.91 26.09 12.02
N LYS A 177 -4.95 25.62 10.76
CA LYS A 177 -5.57 24.34 10.40
C LYS A 177 -4.69 23.18 10.90
N ILE A 178 -5.27 22.30 11.72
CA ILE A 178 -4.61 21.15 12.28
C ILE A 178 -5.38 19.90 11.88
N TYR A 179 -4.74 19.06 11.09
CA TYR A 179 -5.26 17.76 10.71
C TYR A 179 -4.54 16.65 11.45
N GLN A 180 -5.20 15.50 11.57
CA GLN A 180 -4.65 14.32 12.21
C GLN A 180 -4.83 13.12 11.29
N ILE A 181 -3.88 12.20 11.35
CA ILE A 181 -3.99 10.87 10.78
C ILE A 181 -3.56 9.80 11.79
N PHE A 182 -4.23 8.66 11.74
CA PHE A 182 -3.74 7.43 12.36
C PHE A 182 -2.90 6.70 11.32
N ASN A 183 -1.65 6.39 11.67
CA ASN A 183 -0.69 5.78 10.76
C ASN A 183 -0.33 4.37 11.22
N LYS A 184 0.08 3.51 10.28
CA LYS A 184 0.46 2.10 10.49
C LYS A 184 -0.67 1.24 11.08
N ALA A 185 -1.91 1.57 10.78
CA ALA A 185 -3.06 0.84 11.28
C ALA A 185 -3.10 -0.60 10.74
N THR A 186 -3.49 -1.54 11.58
CA THR A 186 -3.89 -2.88 11.16
C THR A 186 -5.31 -2.85 10.60
N ASP A 187 -5.78 -3.96 9.98
CA ASP A 187 -7.15 -4.03 9.44
C ASP A 187 -8.21 -3.75 10.51
N LYS A 188 -8.03 -4.28 11.72
CA LYS A 188 -8.95 -4.04 12.85
C LYS A 188 -8.96 -2.59 13.32
N GLU A 189 -7.79 -2.00 13.43
CA GLU A 189 -7.65 -0.59 13.81
C GLU A 189 -8.23 0.32 12.72
N TYR A 190 -8.02 0.00 11.44
CA TYR A 190 -8.62 0.73 10.34
C TYR A 190 -10.15 0.75 10.42
N GLU A 191 -10.80 -0.37 10.71
CA GLU A 191 -12.27 -0.44 10.86
C GLU A 191 -12.80 0.45 11.98
N ILE A 192 -12.03 0.65 13.04
CA ILE A 192 -12.37 1.49 14.18
C ILE A 192 -12.07 2.96 13.90
N TYR A 193 -10.81 3.25 13.56
CA TYR A 193 -10.31 4.62 13.50
C TYR A 193 -10.69 5.37 12.22
N SER A 194 -10.99 4.69 11.13
CA SER A 194 -11.50 5.32 9.90
C SER A 194 -12.89 5.99 10.09
N LYS A 195 -13.62 5.59 11.13
CA LYS A 195 -14.94 6.16 11.48
C LYS A 195 -14.85 7.35 12.44
N ILE A 196 -13.66 7.64 12.96
CA ILE A 196 -13.45 8.73 13.90
C ILE A 196 -13.19 10.01 13.10
N SER A 197 -14.11 10.94 13.13
CA SER A 197 -14.00 12.25 12.45
C SER A 197 -13.09 13.26 13.16
N GLY A 198 -12.57 12.90 14.33
CA GLY A 198 -11.68 13.76 15.14
C GLY A 198 -12.33 14.29 16.41
N GLY A 199 -11.51 14.94 17.23
CA GLY A 199 -11.94 15.62 18.46
C GLY A 199 -12.13 17.13 18.21
N THR A 200 -12.29 17.89 19.29
CA THR A 200 -12.50 19.34 19.23
C THR A 200 -11.31 20.13 18.69
N VAL A 201 -10.10 19.55 18.70
CA VAL A 201 -8.85 20.24 18.34
C VAL A 201 -8.31 19.77 16.98
N PHE A 202 -8.41 18.47 16.67
CA PHE A 202 -7.85 17.88 15.45
C PHE A 202 -8.97 17.31 14.57
N THR A 203 -8.86 17.55 13.27
CA THR A 203 -9.71 16.89 12.28
C THR A 203 -9.00 15.67 11.75
N ASN A 204 -9.53 14.47 12.02
CA ASN A 204 -9.00 13.24 11.44
C ASN A 204 -9.39 13.17 9.96
N ILE A 205 -8.41 13.05 9.08
CA ILE A 205 -8.63 13.07 7.63
C ILE A 205 -8.40 11.73 6.95
N GLU A 206 -7.60 10.86 7.57
CA GLU A 206 -7.31 9.53 7.00
C GLU A 206 -6.77 8.59 8.10
N THR A 207 -6.96 7.29 7.87
CA THR A 207 -6.29 6.23 8.63
C THR A 207 -5.42 5.43 7.68
N VAL A 208 -4.11 5.62 7.78
CA VAL A 208 -3.13 5.01 6.87
C VAL A 208 -2.75 3.63 7.39
N MET A 209 -2.92 2.63 6.54
CA MET A 209 -2.61 1.25 6.90
C MET A 209 -1.12 0.95 6.82
N PHE A 210 -0.70 -0.02 7.62
CA PHE A 210 0.64 -0.56 7.53
C PHE A 210 0.85 -1.26 6.18
N ASP A 211 1.90 -0.89 5.46
CA ASP A 211 2.26 -1.48 4.17
C ASP A 211 3.70 -2.02 4.18
N TRP A 212 3.84 -3.33 3.92
CA TRP A 212 5.14 -4.00 3.88
C TRP A 212 6.03 -3.54 2.74
N LYS A 213 5.46 -3.10 1.61
CA LYS A 213 6.26 -2.60 0.48
C LYS A 213 6.90 -1.26 0.85
N ILE A 214 6.14 -0.40 1.55
CA ILE A 214 6.66 0.87 2.08
C ILE A 214 7.80 0.60 3.08
N ARG A 215 7.59 -0.30 4.04
CA ARG A 215 8.64 -0.66 5.00
C ARG A 215 9.89 -1.19 4.30
N LYS A 216 9.72 -2.05 3.27
CA LYS A 216 10.83 -2.59 2.49
C LYS A 216 11.57 -1.49 1.72
N SER A 217 10.86 -0.56 1.07
CA SER A 217 11.47 0.57 0.36
C SER A 217 12.34 1.41 1.31
N PHE A 218 11.84 1.67 2.51
CA PHE A 218 12.60 2.38 3.54
C PHE A 218 13.85 1.63 3.99
N SER A 219 13.80 0.30 4.13
CA SER A 219 14.95 -0.50 4.56
C SER A 219 16.11 -0.51 3.56
N ILE A 220 15.85 -0.16 2.31
CA ILE A 220 16.85 -0.06 1.23
C ILE A 220 17.05 1.37 0.72
N ALA A 221 16.62 2.37 1.50
CA ALA A 221 16.70 3.79 1.20
C ALA A 221 16.18 4.16 -0.21
N GLN A 222 15.11 3.52 -0.63
CA GLN A 222 14.40 3.85 -1.86
C GLN A 222 13.13 4.64 -1.55
N ILE A 223 12.90 5.72 -2.30
CA ILE A 223 11.64 6.47 -2.21
C ILE A 223 10.51 5.50 -2.57
N PRO A 224 9.43 5.48 -1.78
CA PRO A 224 8.25 4.73 -2.16
C PRO A 224 7.73 5.27 -3.50
N ASP A 225 7.90 4.50 -4.55
CA ASP A 225 7.27 4.80 -5.83
C ASP A 225 5.76 4.60 -5.65
N MET A 226 5.01 5.69 -5.65
CA MET A 226 3.56 5.66 -5.45
C MET A 226 2.83 4.83 -6.51
N GLU A 227 3.42 4.62 -7.69
CA GLU A 227 2.89 3.75 -8.72
C GLU A 227 3.14 2.26 -8.42
N ARG A 228 4.19 1.94 -7.66
CA ARG A 228 4.60 0.56 -7.32
C ARG A 228 4.24 0.14 -5.90
N THR A 229 3.71 1.05 -5.08
CA THR A 229 3.18 0.72 -3.75
C THR A 229 1.89 -0.09 -3.86
N SER A 230 1.31 -0.51 -2.73
CA SER A 230 -0.05 -1.04 -2.77
C SER A 230 -1.01 0.05 -3.22
N ALA A 231 -2.01 -0.31 -4.03
CA ALA A 231 -3.03 0.62 -4.48
C ALA A 231 -3.70 1.33 -3.30
N ARG A 232 -3.90 0.60 -2.18
CA ARG A 232 -4.50 1.14 -0.95
C ARG A 232 -3.65 2.24 -0.31
N TYR A 233 -2.34 2.02 -0.12
CA TYR A 233 -1.47 3.03 0.46
C TYR A 233 -1.38 4.27 -0.43
N GLY A 234 -1.21 4.08 -1.75
CA GLY A 234 -1.21 5.17 -2.72
C GLY A 234 -2.49 5.98 -2.71
N GLU A 235 -3.66 5.31 -2.63
CA GLU A 235 -4.98 5.97 -2.49
C GLU A 235 -5.08 6.78 -1.19
N GLN A 236 -4.60 6.26 -0.07
CA GLN A 236 -4.63 6.95 1.22
C GLN A 236 -3.74 8.21 1.21
N VAL A 237 -2.52 8.11 0.68
CA VAL A 237 -1.64 9.29 0.52
C VAL A 237 -2.26 10.33 -0.42
N TYR A 238 -2.89 9.88 -1.51
CA TYR A 238 -3.61 10.75 -2.43
C TYR A 238 -4.76 11.49 -1.75
N ASN A 239 -5.57 10.81 -0.94
CA ASN A 239 -6.66 11.41 -0.17
C ASN A 239 -6.14 12.48 0.81
N ILE A 240 -5.03 12.18 1.49
CA ILE A 240 -4.35 13.14 2.36
C ILE A 240 -3.94 14.39 1.57
N CYS A 241 -3.30 14.22 0.41
CA CYS A 241 -2.88 15.34 -0.43
C CYS A 241 -4.08 16.20 -0.87
N LYS A 242 -5.20 15.58 -1.24
CA LYS A 242 -6.43 16.31 -1.64
C LYS A 242 -6.98 17.20 -0.52
N VAL A 243 -6.92 16.74 0.70
CA VAL A 243 -7.41 17.52 1.85
C VAL A 243 -6.42 18.62 2.24
N LEU A 244 -5.13 18.28 2.30
CA LEU A 244 -4.09 19.22 2.75
C LEU A 244 -3.83 20.34 1.76
N PHE A 245 -3.91 20.06 0.45
CA PHE A 245 -3.62 21.00 -0.64
C PHE A 245 -4.91 21.34 -1.40
N SER A 246 -5.80 22.10 -0.75
CA SER A 246 -7.14 22.40 -1.25
C SER A 246 -7.22 23.58 -2.25
N GLU A 247 -6.11 24.21 -2.58
CA GLU A 247 -6.02 25.28 -3.56
C GLU A 247 -6.36 24.79 -4.97
N GLU A 248 -7.21 25.52 -5.71
CA GLU A 248 -7.77 25.09 -6.99
C GLU A 248 -6.68 24.68 -8.00
N LYS A 249 -5.64 25.52 -8.15
CA LYS A 249 -4.50 25.24 -9.04
C LYS A 249 -3.75 23.95 -8.72
N ILE A 250 -3.60 23.63 -7.44
CA ILE A 250 -2.96 22.39 -6.98
C ILE A 250 -3.92 21.22 -7.18
N GLN A 251 -5.20 21.40 -6.85
CA GLN A 251 -6.24 20.38 -7.01
C GLN A 251 -6.40 19.91 -8.47
N GLU A 252 -6.30 20.80 -9.44
CA GLU A 252 -6.36 20.42 -10.85
C GLU A 252 -5.22 19.44 -11.24
N LYS A 253 -4.00 19.73 -10.76
CA LYS A 253 -2.85 18.85 -10.99
C LYS A 253 -3.01 17.50 -10.28
N ILE A 254 -3.48 17.51 -9.03
CA ILE A 254 -3.73 16.29 -8.25
C ILE A 254 -4.83 15.42 -8.90
N LYS A 255 -5.91 16.01 -9.39
CA LYS A 255 -7.02 15.29 -10.04
C LYS A 255 -6.56 14.49 -11.27
N LYS A 256 -5.56 14.97 -12.02
CA LYS A 256 -4.99 14.19 -13.13
C LYS A 256 -4.40 12.85 -12.67
N TYR A 257 -3.92 12.78 -11.44
CA TYR A 257 -3.39 11.56 -10.84
C TYR A 257 -4.47 10.54 -10.43
N ASP A 258 -5.75 10.94 -10.38
CA ASP A 258 -6.89 10.09 -10.03
C ASP A 258 -6.99 8.84 -10.93
N ILE A 259 -6.65 9.00 -12.20
CA ILE A 259 -6.65 7.90 -13.17
C ILE A 259 -5.57 6.88 -12.83
N ILE A 260 -4.38 7.32 -12.43
CA ILE A 260 -3.27 6.43 -12.05
C ILE A 260 -3.65 5.62 -10.80
N ILE A 261 -4.25 6.27 -9.80
CA ILE A 261 -4.73 5.59 -8.58
C ILE A 261 -5.78 4.52 -8.93
N LYS A 262 -6.76 4.86 -9.79
CA LYS A 262 -7.78 3.91 -10.24
C LYS A 262 -7.17 2.74 -11.01
N LEU A 263 -6.23 3.01 -11.91
CA LEU A 263 -5.52 1.97 -12.65
C LEU A 263 -4.74 1.02 -11.74
N ASN A 264 -4.06 1.54 -10.73
CA ASN A 264 -3.33 0.71 -9.77
C ASN A 264 -4.26 -0.18 -8.95
N LYS A 265 -5.43 0.32 -8.55
CA LYS A 265 -6.46 -0.44 -7.85
C LYS A 265 -6.99 -1.59 -8.72
N ILE A 266 -7.31 -1.30 -9.97
CA ILE A 266 -7.79 -2.30 -10.94
C ILE A 266 -6.71 -3.37 -11.23
N LYS A 267 -5.45 -2.98 -11.37
CA LYS A 267 -4.33 -3.93 -11.55
C LYS A 267 -4.16 -4.86 -10.34
N GLU A 268 -4.38 -4.38 -9.13
CA GLU A 268 -4.28 -5.20 -7.92
C GLU A 268 -5.47 -6.17 -7.81
N GLU A 269 -6.69 -5.72 -8.10
CA GLU A 269 -7.89 -6.56 -8.16
C GLU A 269 -7.76 -7.64 -9.24
N GLU A 270 -7.29 -7.29 -10.44
CA GLU A 270 -6.99 -8.24 -11.52
C GLU A 270 -6.00 -9.33 -11.05
N LYS A 271 -4.92 -8.94 -10.37
CA LYS A 271 -3.92 -9.88 -9.86
C LYS A 271 -4.49 -10.86 -8.84
N ILE A 272 -5.30 -10.37 -7.92
CA ILE A 272 -5.98 -11.20 -6.90
C ILE A 272 -6.92 -12.19 -7.58
N LEU A 273 -7.72 -11.72 -8.53
CA LEU A 273 -8.71 -12.55 -9.22
C LEU A 273 -8.05 -13.62 -10.12
N ARG A 274 -7.00 -13.27 -10.85
CA ARG A 274 -6.20 -14.24 -11.63
C ARG A 274 -5.59 -15.33 -10.74
N LYS A 275 -5.08 -14.96 -9.56
CA LYS A 275 -4.56 -15.93 -8.59
C LYS A 275 -5.66 -16.87 -8.10
N LYS A 276 -6.84 -16.34 -7.77
CA LYS A 276 -8.01 -17.13 -7.35
C LYS A 276 -8.42 -18.14 -8.43
N ILE A 277 -8.57 -17.68 -9.67
CA ILE A 277 -8.92 -18.53 -10.83
C ILE A 277 -7.86 -19.61 -11.07
N SER A 278 -6.56 -19.28 -10.92
CA SER A 278 -5.49 -20.28 -11.10
C SER A 278 -5.53 -21.39 -10.04
N ILE A 279 -5.86 -21.06 -8.79
CA ILE A 279 -6.04 -22.03 -7.70
C ILE A 279 -7.24 -22.93 -8.00
N GLN A 280 -8.39 -22.35 -8.35
CA GLN A 280 -9.62 -23.07 -8.73
C GLN A 280 -9.36 -24.04 -9.88
N ASN A 281 -8.65 -23.61 -10.92
CA ASN A 281 -8.27 -24.48 -12.05
C ASN A 281 -7.37 -25.65 -11.63
N SER A 282 -6.41 -25.42 -10.74
CA SER A 282 -5.52 -26.47 -10.21
C SER A 282 -6.30 -27.51 -9.40
N GLU A 283 -7.22 -27.08 -8.55
CA GLU A 283 -8.10 -27.96 -7.78
C GLU A 283 -9.02 -28.77 -8.67
N ARG A 284 -9.62 -28.14 -9.70
CA ARG A 284 -10.43 -28.82 -10.69
C ARG A 284 -9.68 -29.94 -11.40
N ARG A 285 -8.42 -29.68 -11.82
CA ARG A 285 -7.56 -30.71 -12.44
C ARG A 285 -7.28 -31.86 -11.48
N ARG A 286 -6.97 -31.57 -10.20
CA ARG A 286 -6.75 -32.61 -9.17
C ARG A 286 -7.97 -33.47 -8.95
N THR A 287 -9.17 -32.86 -8.86
CA THR A 287 -10.43 -33.60 -8.66
C THR A 287 -10.76 -34.44 -9.87
N LYS A 288 -10.60 -33.90 -11.10
CA LYS A 288 -10.79 -34.67 -12.34
C LYS A 288 -9.85 -35.90 -12.37
N ASN A 289 -8.59 -35.75 -12.02
CA ASN A 289 -7.63 -36.87 -12.00
C ASN A 289 -7.99 -37.91 -10.93
N LYS A 290 -8.50 -37.48 -9.75
CA LYS A 290 -9.02 -38.41 -8.73
C LYS A 290 -10.23 -39.19 -9.24
N MET A 291 -11.18 -38.52 -9.92
CA MET A 291 -12.33 -39.20 -10.53
C MET A 291 -11.92 -40.25 -11.56
N ILE A 292 -10.98 -39.91 -12.46
CA ILE A 292 -10.47 -40.83 -13.46
C ILE A 292 -9.83 -42.04 -12.81
N LYS A 293 -8.92 -41.86 -11.81
CA LYS A 293 -8.33 -42.94 -11.05
C LYS A 293 -9.37 -43.84 -10.40
N MET A 294 -10.37 -43.25 -9.77
CA MET A 294 -11.45 -43.98 -9.11
C MET A 294 -12.29 -44.80 -10.11
N MET A 295 -12.59 -44.24 -11.28
CA MET A 295 -13.24 -45.01 -12.36
C MET A 295 -12.42 -46.25 -12.76
N TYR A 296 -11.13 -46.08 -12.96
CA TYR A 296 -10.26 -47.23 -13.30
C TYR A 296 -10.19 -48.28 -12.18
N THR A 297 -10.10 -47.88 -10.92
CA THR A 297 -10.07 -48.80 -9.77
C THR A 297 -11.37 -49.58 -9.59
N LEU A 298 -12.47 -49.15 -10.18
CA LEU A 298 -13.80 -49.76 -10.10
C LEU A 298 -14.10 -50.61 -11.34
N ILE A 299 -13.84 -50.08 -12.53
CA ILE A 299 -14.19 -50.71 -13.80
C ILE A 299 -13.29 -51.95 -14.02
N VAL A 300 -11.99 -51.86 -13.70
CA VAL A 300 -11.07 -52.95 -13.97
C VAL A 300 -11.41 -54.23 -13.16
N PRO A 301 -11.62 -54.18 -11.81
CA PRO A 301 -12.03 -55.37 -11.06
C PRO A 301 -13.40 -55.93 -11.51
N MET A 302 -14.34 -55.04 -11.89
CA MET A 302 -15.65 -55.45 -12.38
C MET A 302 -15.52 -56.22 -13.71
N CYS A 303 -14.72 -55.73 -14.66
CA CYS A 303 -14.46 -56.43 -15.92
C CYS A 303 -13.74 -57.76 -15.66
N ILE A 304 -12.79 -57.83 -14.74
CA ILE A 304 -12.11 -59.06 -14.36
C ILE A 304 -13.09 -60.05 -13.73
N SER A 305 -13.96 -59.61 -12.81
CA SER A 305 -14.98 -60.49 -12.20
C SER A 305 -15.98 -61.02 -13.23
N LEU A 306 -16.40 -60.19 -14.16
CA LEU A 306 -17.31 -60.59 -15.25
C LEU A 306 -16.63 -61.65 -16.18
N ILE A 307 -15.38 -61.42 -16.54
CA ILE A 307 -14.61 -62.36 -17.35
C ILE A 307 -14.44 -63.69 -16.61
N LEU A 308 -14.17 -63.66 -15.30
CA LEU A 308 -14.06 -64.86 -14.49
C LEU A 308 -15.39 -65.62 -14.42
N VAL A 309 -16.53 -64.94 -14.24
CA VAL A 309 -17.87 -65.55 -14.27
C VAL A 309 -18.13 -66.22 -15.61
N LEU A 310 -17.89 -65.51 -16.73
CA LEU A 310 -18.08 -66.06 -18.10
C LEU A 310 -17.13 -67.24 -18.37
N PHE A 311 -15.87 -67.20 -17.92
CA PHE A 311 -14.89 -68.28 -18.03
C PHE A 311 -15.36 -69.49 -17.22
N MET A 312 -15.87 -69.32 -16.02
CA MET A 312 -16.41 -70.37 -15.17
C MET A 312 -17.66 -71.02 -15.78
N GLU A 313 -18.55 -70.25 -16.41
CA GLU A 313 -19.68 -70.83 -17.16
C GLU A 313 -19.23 -71.64 -18.36
N MET A 314 -18.21 -71.21 -19.08
CA MET A 314 -17.63 -71.92 -20.22
C MET A 314 -16.93 -73.23 -19.82
N VAL A 315 -16.20 -73.24 -18.72
CA VAL A 315 -15.51 -74.47 -18.17
C VAL A 315 -16.54 -75.43 -17.56
N ASN A 316 -17.60 -74.91 -16.91
CA ASN A 316 -18.67 -75.71 -16.30
C ASN A 316 -19.55 -76.48 -17.28
N GLY A 317 -19.57 -76.04 -18.55
CA GLY A 317 -20.24 -76.81 -19.60
C GLY A 317 -19.61 -78.20 -19.91
N THR A 318 -18.41 -78.47 -19.36
CA THR A 318 -17.60 -79.66 -19.65
C THR A 318 -17.39 -80.62 -18.47
N LEU A 319 -17.73 -80.29 -17.19
CA LEU A 319 -17.50 -81.15 -16.02
C LEU A 319 -18.68 -81.10 -15.03
N PHE A 320 -19.44 -82.21 -14.97
CA PHE A 320 -20.50 -82.46 -13.98
C PHE A 320 -19.89 -83.06 -12.72
N TYR A 321 -19.85 -82.36 -11.60
CA TYR A 321 -20.03 -82.77 -10.19
C TYR A 321 -19.45 -81.72 -9.24
N GLU A 322 -20.18 -81.38 -8.15
CA GLU A 322 -19.84 -80.40 -7.08
C GLU A 322 -20.06 -78.90 -7.47
N LYS A 323 -21.30 -78.55 -7.81
CA LYS A 323 -21.58 -77.24 -8.42
C LYS A 323 -22.10 -76.14 -7.48
N THR A 324 -22.56 -76.48 -6.29
CA THR A 324 -23.28 -75.52 -5.45
C THR A 324 -22.39 -74.46 -4.85
N ASP A 325 -21.22 -74.79 -4.33
CA ASP A 325 -20.34 -73.84 -3.61
C ASP A 325 -19.66 -72.85 -4.56
N LEU A 326 -19.32 -73.25 -5.77
CA LEU A 326 -18.67 -72.41 -6.75
C LEU A 326 -19.61 -71.34 -7.34
N ILE A 327 -20.89 -71.74 -7.56
CA ILE A 327 -21.94 -70.81 -8.02
C ILE A 327 -22.26 -69.81 -6.91
N ILE A 328 -22.31 -70.21 -5.65
CA ILE A 328 -22.55 -69.34 -4.49
C ILE A 328 -21.41 -68.31 -4.35
N VAL A 329 -20.16 -68.75 -4.47
CA VAL A 329 -18.96 -67.85 -4.41
C VAL A 329 -18.98 -66.85 -5.56
N SER A 330 -19.30 -67.27 -6.78
CA SER A 330 -19.39 -66.33 -7.94
C SER A 330 -20.51 -65.33 -7.83
N LEU A 331 -21.68 -65.76 -7.30
CA LEU A 331 -22.80 -64.86 -7.02
C LEU A 331 -22.48 -63.89 -5.89
N MET A 332 -21.79 -64.30 -4.82
CA MET A 332 -21.31 -63.42 -3.75
C MET A 332 -20.32 -62.40 -4.28
N LEU A 333 -19.35 -62.79 -5.08
CA LEU A 333 -18.37 -61.89 -5.72
C LEU A 333 -19.09 -60.86 -6.63
N PHE A 334 -20.05 -61.30 -7.43
CA PHE A 334 -20.85 -60.43 -8.25
C PHE A 334 -21.68 -59.43 -7.43
N PHE A 335 -22.28 -59.88 -6.33
CA PHE A 335 -23.04 -59.01 -5.44
C PHE A 335 -22.18 -57.97 -4.73
N ILE A 336 -20.97 -58.35 -4.25
CA ILE A 336 -20.00 -57.46 -3.64
C ILE A 336 -19.53 -56.40 -4.65
N THR A 337 -19.21 -56.81 -5.89
CA THR A 337 -18.76 -55.87 -6.94
C THR A 337 -19.89 -54.95 -7.39
N PHE A 338 -21.12 -55.43 -7.46
CA PHE A 338 -22.29 -54.65 -7.76
C PHE A 338 -22.58 -53.60 -6.68
N MET A 339 -22.53 -53.98 -5.40
CA MET A 339 -22.70 -53.03 -4.26
C MET A 339 -21.60 -51.98 -4.26
N ALA A 340 -20.35 -52.37 -4.52
CA ALA A 340 -19.23 -51.45 -4.64
C ALA A 340 -19.43 -50.44 -5.81
N MET A 341 -19.99 -50.92 -6.93
CA MET A 341 -20.34 -50.07 -8.05
C MET A 341 -21.44 -49.06 -7.71
N MET A 342 -22.49 -49.51 -7.05
CA MET A 342 -23.62 -48.64 -6.66
C MET A 342 -23.16 -47.54 -5.68
N LEU A 343 -22.36 -47.88 -4.66
CA LEU A 343 -21.77 -46.90 -3.74
C LEU A 343 -20.90 -45.86 -4.48
N SER A 344 -20.19 -46.32 -5.48
CA SER A 344 -19.31 -45.47 -6.29
C SER A 344 -20.05 -44.53 -7.20
N ILE A 345 -21.21 -44.95 -7.73
CA ILE A 345 -22.09 -44.08 -8.51
C ILE A 345 -22.67 -42.98 -7.66
N ILE A 346 -23.07 -43.29 -6.41
CA ILE A 346 -23.55 -42.31 -5.43
C ILE A 346 -22.45 -41.28 -5.15
N PHE A 347 -21.23 -41.72 -4.86
CA PHE A 347 -20.10 -40.86 -4.57
C PHE A 347 -19.68 -40.02 -5.79
N LEU A 348 -19.70 -40.57 -6.99
CA LEU A 348 -19.46 -39.84 -8.24
C LEU A 348 -20.52 -38.75 -8.49
N ASN A 349 -21.76 -39.01 -8.13
CA ASN A 349 -22.83 -38.01 -8.22
C ASN A 349 -22.59 -36.84 -7.28
N GLU A 350 -22.18 -37.07 -6.04
CA GLU A 350 -21.83 -36.00 -5.10
C GLU A 350 -20.67 -35.16 -5.59
N ILE A 351 -19.57 -35.80 -6.04
CA ILE A 351 -18.41 -35.09 -6.60
C ILE A 351 -18.83 -34.28 -7.83
N THR A 352 -19.69 -34.82 -8.69
CA THR A 352 -20.15 -34.12 -9.90
C THR A 352 -20.99 -32.89 -9.53
N LYS A 353 -21.82 -32.97 -8.49
CA LYS A 353 -22.59 -31.84 -7.99
C LYS A 353 -21.67 -30.73 -7.45
N GLU A 354 -20.68 -31.07 -6.66
CA GLU A 354 -19.67 -30.14 -6.14
C GLU A 354 -18.87 -29.50 -7.27
N GLN A 355 -18.47 -30.26 -8.29
CA GLN A 355 -17.79 -29.76 -9.48
C GLN A 355 -18.64 -28.75 -10.27
N ARG A 356 -19.95 -28.98 -10.41
CA ARG A 356 -20.85 -28.03 -11.08
C ARG A 356 -20.93 -26.70 -10.34
N THR A 357 -20.96 -26.73 -9.00
CA THR A 357 -20.97 -25.50 -8.20
C THR A 357 -19.66 -24.72 -8.37
N ARG A 358 -18.52 -25.38 -8.29
CA ARG A 358 -17.19 -24.77 -8.50
C ARG A 358 -17.03 -24.19 -9.92
N ILE A 359 -17.57 -24.85 -10.94
CA ILE A 359 -17.57 -24.33 -12.33
C ILE A 359 -18.41 -23.06 -12.42
N ARG A 360 -19.55 -22.98 -11.75
CA ARG A 360 -20.40 -21.79 -11.74
C ARG A 360 -19.67 -20.60 -11.07
N GLU A 361 -19.04 -20.83 -9.93
CA GLU A 361 -18.23 -19.81 -9.25
C GLU A 361 -17.06 -19.32 -10.11
N MET A 362 -16.35 -20.23 -10.77
CA MET A 362 -15.24 -19.89 -11.67
C MET A 362 -15.73 -19.10 -12.90
N ASN A 363 -16.89 -19.42 -13.45
CA ASN A 363 -17.47 -18.67 -14.57
C ASN A 363 -17.87 -17.25 -14.13
N LEU A 364 -18.35 -17.09 -12.90
CA LEU A 364 -18.64 -15.76 -12.32
C LEU A 364 -17.36 -14.95 -12.13
N ASP A 365 -16.29 -15.57 -11.59
CA ASP A 365 -14.99 -14.93 -11.41
C ASP A 365 -14.36 -14.55 -12.78
N ASN A 366 -14.50 -15.39 -13.82
CA ASN A 366 -14.05 -15.04 -15.18
C ASN A 366 -14.84 -13.86 -15.75
N LYS A 367 -16.17 -13.82 -15.58
CA LYS A 367 -16.98 -12.68 -16.01
C LYS A 367 -16.56 -11.38 -15.32
N LYS A 368 -16.29 -11.41 -14.00
CA LYS A 368 -15.74 -10.26 -13.26
C LYS A 368 -14.37 -9.85 -13.80
N LEU A 369 -13.53 -10.81 -14.17
CA LEU A 369 -12.23 -10.52 -14.76
C LEU A 369 -12.36 -9.79 -16.11
N ASP A 370 -13.29 -10.20 -16.95
CA ASP A 370 -13.57 -9.55 -18.24
C ASP A 370 -14.08 -8.12 -18.04
N GLU A 371 -14.96 -7.88 -17.06
CA GLU A 371 -15.43 -6.56 -16.67
C GLU A 371 -14.28 -5.66 -16.22
N ILE A 372 -13.40 -6.16 -15.34
CA ILE A 372 -12.19 -5.47 -14.85
C ILE A 372 -11.23 -5.13 -16.00
N LEU A 373 -11.02 -6.06 -16.94
CA LEU A 373 -10.14 -5.85 -18.10
C LEU A 373 -10.70 -4.78 -19.05
N SER A 374 -12.01 -4.73 -19.23
CA SER A 374 -12.66 -3.71 -20.05
C SER A 374 -12.53 -2.32 -19.43
N GLU A 375 -12.74 -2.19 -18.12
CA GLU A 375 -12.57 -0.94 -17.39
C GLU A 375 -11.12 -0.47 -17.42
N LYS A 376 -10.16 -1.39 -17.21
CA LYS A 376 -8.71 -1.12 -17.32
C LYS A 376 -8.34 -0.54 -18.67
N SER A 377 -8.79 -1.17 -19.76
CA SER A 377 -8.53 -0.71 -21.13
C SER A 377 -9.08 0.69 -21.38
N LEU A 378 -10.27 1.00 -20.87
CA LEU A 378 -10.88 2.33 -20.99
C LEU A 378 -10.05 3.39 -20.23
N LEU A 379 -9.58 3.07 -19.03
CA LEU A 379 -8.76 4.00 -18.24
C LEU A 379 -7.37 4.19 -18.85
N GLU A 380 -6.74 3.15 -19.39
CA GLU A 380 -5.47 3.25 -20.10
C GLU A 380 -5.58 4.13 -21.35
N THR A 381 -6.69 4.06 -22.06
CA THR A 381 -6.96 4.94 -23.20
C THR A 381 -7.14 6.39 -22.77
N LYS A 382 -7.90 6.64 -21.70
CA LYS A 382 -8.03 7.99 -21.12
C LYS A 382 -6.71 8.55 -20.62
N PHE A 383 -5.88 7.73 -20.00
CA PHE A 383 -4.55 8.14 -19.53
C PHE A 383 -3.67 8.59 -20.69
N LYS A 384 -3.59 7.81 -21.77
CA LYS A 384 -2.83 8.20 -22.99
C LYS A 384 -3.33 9.51 -23.59
N GLN A 385 -4.64 9.72 -23.67
CA GLN A 385 -5.21 10.98 -24.16
C GLN A 385 -4.78 12.18 -23.32
N ILE A 386 -4.68 12.03 -22.01
CA ILE A 386 -4.23 13.10 -21.11
C ILE A 386 -2.72 13.35 -21.27
N GLU A 387 -1.90 12.32 -21.45
CA GLU A 387 -0.46 12.47 -21.74
C GLU A 387 -0.22 13.20 -23.06
N GLU A 388 -0.95 12.84 -24.13
CA GLU A 388 -0.87 13.50 -25.43
C GLU A 388 -1.32 14.97 -25.38
N LEU A 389 -2.32 15.30 -24.57
CA LEU A 389 -2.76 16.69 -24.37
C LEU A 389 -1.73 17.50 -23.57
N ASN A 390 -1.05 16.91 -22.61
CA ASN A 390 -0.01 17.58 -21.83
C ASN A 390 1.27 17.81 -22.66
N GLY A 391 1.70 16.84 -23.48
CA GLY A 391 2.86 17.00 -24.39
C GLY A 391 2.64 17.99 -25.53
N LYS A 392 1.43 18.51 -25.71
CA LYS A 392 1.13 19.61 -26.66
C LYS A 392 1.06 20.98 -25.98
N LEU A 393 1.14 21.03 -24.65
CA LEU A 393 1.07 22.26 -23.83
C LEU A 393 2.44 22.66 -23.24
N GLU A 394 3.46 21.80 -23.35
CA GLU A 394 4.87 22.10 -23.18
C GLU A 394 5.51 22.55 -24.51
#